data_c7506b6de4c8f5052e8a27778379128c
#
_entry.id   c7506b6de4c8f5052e8a27778379128c
#
_cell.length_a   1.000
_cell.length_b   1.000
_cell.length_c   1.000
_cell.angle_alpha   90.00
_cell.angle_beta   90.00
_cell.angle_gamma   90.00
#
_symmetry.space_group_name_H-M   'P 1'
#
loop_
_entity.id
_entity.type
_entity.pdbx_description
1 polymer ?
#
loop_
_entity_poly.entity_id
_entity_poly.type
_entity_poly.pdbx_seq_one_letter_code
_entity_poly.pdbx_strand_id
1 'polypeptide(L)'
;MSDPIVTSSKMEKSXEFEVTDSALYNNFNTSTTASLTPEIKEHSEESRNGLVHRFVDSFRRAESQRLEEDNDLEDGTKSMKSNNHLKKSMKSRHVVMMSLGTGIGTGLLVANAKGLSLAGPGSLVIGYVMVSFVTYFMVQAAGEMGVTYPTLPGNFNAYNSIFISKSFGFATTWLFCIQWLTVLPLELITXSMTVKYWNDTINADVFIVIFYVFLLFIHFFGVKAYGETEFIFNSCKILMXAGFIILSVVINCGGAGVDGYIGGKYWRDPGSFAEGSGATRFKGICYILVSAYFSFGGIELFVLSINEQSNPRKSTPVAAKRSVYRILIIYLLTMILIGFNVPHNNDQLMGSGGSATHASPYVLAASIHKVRVIPHIINAVILISVISVANSALYAAPRLMCSLAQQGYAPKFLNYIDREGRPLRALVVCSLVGVVGFVACSPQEEQAFTWLAAIAGLSELFTWSGIMLSHIRFRKAMKVQGRSLDEVGYKANTGIWGSYYGVFFNMLVFMAQFWVALSPIGNGGKCDAQAFFESYLAAPLWIFMYVGYMVYKRDFTFLNPLDKIDLDFHRRVYDPEIMRQEDEENKERLKNSSIFVRVYKFWC
;
A
#
# COMPACT_ATOMS: atom_id res chain seq x y z
N MET A 1 12.80 68.32 -38.71
CA MET A 1 11.38 68.47 -38.89
C MET A 1 10.75 67.31 -38.16
N SER A 2 10.46 67.55 -37.10
CA SER A 2 9.48 68.07 -36.14
C SER A 2 8.87 66.88 -35.34
N ASP A 3 9.33 66.82 -34.14
CA ASP A 3 8.54 66.31 -33.00
C ASP A 3 7.18 67.05 -32.95
N PRO A 4 6.21 66.70 -32.16
CA PRO A 4 6.32 66.50 -30.71
C PRO A 4 5.30 65.52 -30.11
N ILE A 5 5.57 64.98 -28.94
CA ILE A 5 5.21 65.42 -27.60
C ILE A 5 3.91 64.81 -27.03
N VAL A 6 4.08 64.13 -25.90
CA VAL A 6 3.52 64.37 -24.56
C VAL A 6 2.23 63.58 -24.27
N THR A 7 1.96 62.95 -23.19
CA THR A 7 2.28 62.99 -21.74
C THR A 7 1.67 61.79 -21.07
N SER A 8 2.36 61.23 -20.14
CA SER A 8 2.07 61.13 -18.70
C SER A 8 0.63 60.67 -18.31
N SER A 9 0.51 59.62 -17.62
CA SER A 9 0.21 59.61 -16.18
C SER A 9 -0.64 58.43 -15.74
N LYS A 10 -0.26 57.98 -14.64
CA LYS A 10 -0.99 57.36 -13.52
C LYS A 10 -1.18 55.88 -13.49
N MET A 11 -0.43 55.33 -12.55
CA MET A 11 -0.71 54.11 -11.81
C MET A 11 -2.20 53.98 -11.46
N GLU A 12 -2.75 52.83 -11.72
CA GLU A 12 -3.92 52.34 -11.00
C GLU A 12 -3.66 50.97 -10.45
N LYS A 13 -3.88 50.83 -9.17
CA LYS A 13 -3.72 49.62 -8.37
C LYS A 13 -4.63 48.50 -8.86
N SER A 14 -4.05 47.32 -9.06
CA SER A 14 -4.80 46.09 -9.33
C SER A 14 -5.56 45.59 -8.10
N UNK A 15 -6.75 45.58 -8.04
CA UNK A 15 -7.37 45.15 -7.15
C UNK A 15 -7.54 43.86 -7.32
N GLU A 16 -7.31 43.13 -6.45
CA GLU A 16 -7.57 41.71 -6.32
C GLU A 16 -9.06 41.43 -6.45
N PHE A 17 -9.41 40.75 -7.47
CA PHE A 17 -10.78 40.23 -7.62
C PHE A 17 -10.87 38.89 -6.90
N GLU A 18 -11.38 38.90 -5.68
CA GLU A 18 -11.92 37.71 -5.02
C GLU A 18 -13.31 37.46 -5.63
N VAL A 19 -13.37 36.45 -6.52
CA VAL A 19 -14.67 35.96 -7.00
C VAL A 19 -15.22 35.03 -5.91
N THR A 20 -16.07 35.59 -5.08
CA THR A 20 -16.92 34.79 -4.21
C THR A 20 -18.09 34.25 -5.05
N ASP A 21 -18.33 32.97 -4.96
CA ASP A 21 -19.38 32.22 -5.67
C ASP A 21 -20.82 32.65 -5.35
N SER A 22 -21.01 33.80 -4.68
CA SER A 22 -22.34 34.27 -4.30
C SER A 22 -22.99 35.23 -5.30
N ALA A 23 -22.26 35.65 -6.35
CA ALA A 23 -22.76 36.69 -7.27
C ALA A 23 -23.52 36.15 -8.50
N LEU A 24 -23.50 34.84 -8.73
CA LEU A 24 -24.17 34.26 -9.91
C LEU A 24 -25.61 33.76 -9.65
N TYR A 25 -26.08 33.84 -8.42
CA TYR A 25 -27.43 33.32 -8.07
C TYR A 25 -28.55 34.36 -8.02
N ASN A 26 -28.27 35.69 -8.16
CA ASN A 26 -29.26 36.72 -7.90
C ASN A 26 -29.86 37.43 -9.12
N ASN A 27 -29.65 36.95 -10.35
CA ASN A 27 -30.18 37.67 -11.53
C ASN A 27 -31.26 36.89 -12.34
N PHE A 28 -31.98 35.96 -11.70
CA PHE A 28 -33.09 35.27 -12.39
C PHE A 28 -34.34 35.18 -11.48
N ASN A 29 -34.81 36.33 -10.96
CA ASN A 29 -36.15 36.31 -10.34
C ASN A 29 -36.80 37.69 -10.46
N THR A 30 -37.35 37.98 -11.65
CA THR A 30 -38.48 38.92 -11.74
C THR A 30 -39.48 38.34 -12.75
N SER A 31 -40.66 38.12 -12.25
CA SER A 31 -41.93 37.75 -12.88
C SER A 31 -42.13 36.24 -13.13
N THR A 32 -42.77 35.61 -12.20
CA THR A 32 -44.09 34.95 -12.40
C THR A 32 -44.56 34.38 -11.06
N THR A 33 -45.67 34.84 -10.57
CA THR A 33 -46.44 34.22 -9.50
C THR A 33 -47.02 32.90 -10.00
N ALA A 34 -46.41 31.80 -9.57
CA ALA A 34 -47.03 30.48 -9.68
C ALA A 34 -46.61 29.66 -8.44
N SER A 35 -47.61 29.20 -7.78
CA SER A 35 -47.73 28.17 -6.70
C SER A 35 -46.38 27.64 -6.14
N LEU A 36 -46.12 27.91 -4.90
CA LEU A 36 -45.06 27.29 -4.09
C LEU A 36 -45.24 25.77 -4.09
N THR A 37 -44.33 25.09 -4.72
CA THR A 37 -44.24 23.63 -4.77
C THR A 37 -43.71 23.08 -3.43
N PRO A 38 -43.98 21.83 -3.08
CA PRO A 38 -43.64 21.21 -1.78
C PRO A 38 -42.14 21.13 -1.47
N GLU A 39 -41.26 21.43 -2.43
CA GLU A 39 -39.81 21.27 -2.27
C GLU A 39 -39.16 22.20 -1.22
N ILE A 40 -39.79 23.36 -0.96
CA ILE A 40 -39.25 24.31 0.04
C ILE A 40 -39.47 23.81 1.47
N LYS A 41 -40.49 22.94 1.69
CA LYS A 41 -40.72 22.36 3.00
C LYS A 41 -39.72 21.27 3.39
N GLU A 42 -39.17 20.53 2.40
CA GLU A 42 -38.17 19.51 2.66
C GLU A 42 -36.84 20.07 3.19
N HIS A 43 -36.39 21.22 2.65
CA HIS A 43 -35.16 21.86 3.11
C HIS A 43 -35.22 22.44 4.53
N SER A 44 -36.42 22.77 5.03
CA SER A 44 -36.56 23.28 6.38
C SER A 44 -36.72 22.16 7.44
N GLU A 45 -37.07 20.96 7.04
CA GLU A 45 -37.12 19.79 7.93
C GLU A 45 -35.75 19.11 8.09
N GLU A 46 -34.88 19.18 7.08
CA GLU A 46 -33.52 18.63 7.14
C GLU A 46 -32.67 19.28 8.24
N SER A 47 -32.91 20.55 8.55
CA SER A 47 -32.20 21.29 9.61
C SER A 47 -32.53 20.77 11.03
N ARG A 48 -33.62 20.03 11.20
CA ARG A 48 -34.05 19.51 12.49
C ARG A 48 -33.65 18.06 12.79
N ASN A 49 -33.12 17.36 11.79
CA ASN A 49 -32.71 15.97 11.97
C ASN A 49 -31.40 15.90 12.74
N GLY A 50 -31.42 15.25 13.89
CA GLY A 50 -30.25 15.13 14.77
C GLY A 50 -29.08 14.37 14.15
N LEU A 51 -27.91 14.46 14.78
CA LEU A 51 -26.66 13.80 14.37
C LEU A 51 -26.84 12.31 14.02
N VAL A 52 -27.73 11.62 14.74
CA VAL A 52 -28.03 10.21 14.52
C VAL A 52 -28.65 9.98 13.13
N HIS A 53 -29.61 10.84 12.72
CA HIS A 53 -30.25 10.73 11.41
C HIS A 53 -29.24 10.95 10.27
N ARG A 54 -28.36 11.97 10.40
CA ARG A 54 -27.30 12.22 9.43
C ARG A 54 -26.32 11.05 9.34
N PHE A 55 -25.99 10.43 10.48
CA PHE A 55 -25.13 9.27 10.53
C PHE A 55 -25.77 8.08 9.82
N VAL A 56 -27.04 7.78 10.11
CA VAL A 56 -27.78 6.68 9.46
C VAL A 56 -27.93 6.94 7.95
N ASP A 57 -28.23 8.19 7.57
CA ASP A 57 -28.38 8.59 6.16
C ASP A 57 -27.09 8.46 5.37
N SER A 58 -25.92 8.58 6.02
CA SER A 58 -24.61 8.43 5.38
C SER A 58 -24.37 7.03 4.80
N PHE A 59 -25.08 6.02 5.27
CA PHE A 59 -24.98 4.63 4.78
C PHE A 59 -25.82 4.38 3.52
N ARG A 60 -26.64 5.36 3.11
CA ARG A 60 -27.40 5.25 1.85
C ARG A 60 -26.49 5.38 0.66
N ARG A 61 -26.89 4.78 -0.46
CA ARG A 61 -26.14 4.80 -1.72
C ARG A 61 -25.87 6.23 -2.19
N ALA A 62 -24.67 6.48 -2.70
CA ALA A 62 -24.27 7.77 -3.26
C ALA A 62 -25.22 8.16 -4.42
N GLU A 63 -25.69 9.39 -4.42
CA GLU A 63 -26.64 9.91 -5.41
C GLU A 63 -26.07 9.88 -6.83
N SER A 64 -24.80 10.23 -6.98
CA SER A 64 -24.09 10.18 -8.27
C SER A 64 -24.10 8.76 -8.86
N GLN A 65 -23.95 7.72 -8.02
CA GLN A 65 -23.99 6.32 -8.47
C GLN A 65 -25.40 5.88 -8.90
N ARG A 66 -26.43 6.45 -8.29
CA ARG A 66 -27.85 6.19 -8.67
C ARG A 66 -28.14 6.81 -10.02
N LEU A 67 -27.77 8.07 -10.23
CA LEU A 67 -28.01 8.81 -11.47
C LEU A 67 -27.32 8.16 -12.68
N GLU A 68 -26.14 7.60 -12.50
CA GLU A 68 -25.45 6.87 -13.59
C GLU A 68 -26.21 5.59 -13.97
N GLU A 69 -26.69 4.84 -13.00
CA GLU A 69 -27.42 3.60 -13.23
C GLU A 69 -28.76 3.86 -13.93
N ASP A 70 -29.42 4.95 -13.56
CA ASP A 70 -30.68 5.37 -14.21
C ASP A 70 -30.43 5.79 -15.66
N ASN A 71 -29.37 6.55 -15.93
CA ASN A 71 -28.98 6.98 -17.28
C ASN A 71 -28.59 5.77 -18.18
N ASP A 72 -27.85 4.79 -17.62
CA ASP A 72 -27.48 3.57 -18.34
C ASP A 72 -28.73 2.72 -18.72
N LEU A 73 -29.77 2.76 -17.89
CA LEU A 73 -31.02 2.07 -18.15
C LEU A 73 -31.82 2.75 -19.27
N GLU A 74 -31.77 4.08 -19.35
CA GLU A 74 -32.48 4.86 -20.39
C GLU A 74 -31.80 4.77 -21.76
N ASP A 75 -30.45 4.76 -21.78
CA ASP A 75 -29.69 4.81 -23.05
C ASP A 75 -29.41 3.42 -23.67
N GLY A 76 -29.66 2.34 -22.93
CA GLY A 76 -29.47 0.96 -23.42
C GLY A 76 -28.03 0.60 -23.77
N THR A 77 -27.11 1.54 -23.62
CA THR A 77 -25.69 1.35 -23.85
C THR A 77 -25.00 1.11 -22.49
N LYS A 78 -24.42 -0.06 -22.35
CA LYS A 78 -23.55 -0.34 -21.20
C LYS A 78 -22.27 0.50 -21.35
N SER A 79 -22.36 1.75 -20.94
CA SER A 79 -21.20 2.63 -20.94
C SER A 79 -20.18 2.10 -19.90
N MET A 80 -18.98 1.79 -20.34
CA MET A 80 -17.84 1.55 -19.44
C MET A 80 -17.31 2.86 -18.82
N LYS A 81 -18.06 3.95 -18.94
CA LYS A 81 -17.72 5.27 -18.40
C LYS A 81 -18.12 5.42 -16.93
N SER A 82 -17.99 4.37 -16.13
CA SER A 82 -18.24 4.48 -14.69
C SER A 82 -17.29 5.49 -14.07
N ASN A 83 -17.83 6.54 -13.48
CA ASN A 83 -17.06 7.51 -12.72
C ASN A 83 -16.69 6.95 -11.36
N ASN A 84 -15.58 7.41 -10.82
CA ASN A 84 -15.17 7.02 -9.49
C ASN A 84 -15.92 7.85 -8.44
N HIS A 85 -16.76 7.20 -7.65
CA HIS A 85 -17.61 7.82 -6.62
C HIS A 85 -16.93 7.89 -5.24
N LEU A 86 -15.68 7.47 -5.13
CA LEU A 86 -14.92 7.56 -3.87
C LEU A 86 -14.65 9.03 -3.50
N LYS A 87 -14.79 9.36 -2.22
CA LYS A 87 -14.70 10.74 -1.73
C LYS A 87 -13.24 11.21 -1.63
N LYS A 88 -12.89 12.30 -2.31
CA LYS A 88 -11.53 12.88 -2.33
C LYS A 88 -11.25 13.68 -1.05
N SER A 89 -10.85 13.01 0.01
CA SER A 89 -10.61 13.63 1.32
C SER A 89 -9.20 13.40 1.89
N MET A 90 -8.35 12.59 1.22
CA MET A 90 -6.98 12.34 1.67
C MET A 90 -6.06 13.51 1.33
N LYS A 91 -5.43 14.09 2.34
CA LYS A 91 -4.44 15.17 2.20
C LYS A 91 -3.05 14.60 1.91
N SER A 92 -2.15 15.44 1.36
CA SER A 92 -0.77 15.06 1.03
C SER A 92 -0.05 14.38 2.20
N ARG A 93 -0.21 14.88 3.44
CA ARG A 93 0.41 14.28 4.63
C ARG A 93 0.02 12.81 4.84
N HIS A 94 -1.25 12.47 4.58
CA HIS A 94 -1.73 11.07 4.69
C HIS A 94 -1.03 10.19 3.65
N VAL A 95 -0.94 10.65 2.41
CA VAL A 95 -0.33 9.92 1.28
C VAL A 95 1.17 9.67 1.52
N VAL A 96 1.89 10.72 1.96
CA VAL A 96 3.33 10.62 2.27
C VAL A 96 3.56 9.65 3.43
N MET A 97 2.77 9.77 4.51
CA MET A 97 2.91 8.86 5.65
C MET A 97 2.54 7.42 5.28
N MET A 98 1.57 7.22 4.39
CA MET A 98 1.27 5.89 3.83
C MET A 98 2.47 5.33 3.07
N SER A 99 3.10 6.11 2.20
CA SER A 99 4.26 5.65 1.42
C SER A 99 5.47 5.29 2.31
N LEU A 100 5.59 5.95 3.48
CA LEU A 100 6.70 5.70 4.40
C LEU A 100 6.40 4.57 5.40
N GLY A 101 5.18 4.49 5.93
CA GLY A 101 4.87 3.66 7.09
C GLY A 101 3.93 2.48 6.87
N THR A 102 3.03 2.56 5.87
CA THR A 102 2.08 1.46 5.61
C THR A 102 2.86 0.23 5.13
N GLY A 103 2.57 -0.92 5.71
CA GLY A 103 3.33 -2.14 5.42
C GLY A 103 4.52 -2.36 6.36
N ILE A 104 4.94 -1.36 7.15
CA ILE A 104 5.83 -1.65 8.30
C ILE A 104 4.97 -2.40 9.31
N GLY A 105 5.09 -3.71 9.33
CA GLY A 105 4.25 -4.60 10.11
C GLY A 105 4.91 -5.94 10.32
N THR A 106 4.09 -6.97 10.38
CA THR A 106 4.49 -8.36 10.64
C THR A 106 5.61 -8.84 9.71
N GLY A 107 5.58 -8.47 8.43
CA GLY A 107 6.62 -8.85 7.46
C GLY A 107 8.01 -8.38 7.88
N LEU A 108 8.16 -7.09 8.18
CA LEU A 108 9.45 -6.51 8.57
C LEU A 108 9.81 -6.83 10.03
N LEU A 109 8.85 -6.72 10.95
CA LEU A 109 9.15 -6.73 12.38
C LEU A 109 9.19 -8.14 12.99
N VAL A 110 8.55 -9.13 12.36
CA VAL A 110 8.41 -10.49 12.92
C VAL A 110 8.92 -11.57 11.94
N ALA A 111 8.44 -11.60 10.69
CA ALA A 111 8.68 -12.70 9.75
C ALA A 111 10.17 -12.88 9.39
N ASN A 112 11.00 -11.86 9.56
CA ASN A 112 12.44 -11.91 9.31
C ASN A 112 13.21 -12.81 10.28
N ALA A 113 12.63 -13.14 11.43
CA ALA A 113 13.29 -13.99 12.44
C ALA A 113 13.69 -15.34 11.84
N LYS A 114 12.75 -16.00 11.16
CA LYS A 114 12.98 -17.30 10.53
C LYS A 114 14.01 -17.20 9.40
N GLY A 115 13.95 -16.13 8.61
CA GLY A 115 14.91 -15.86 7.54
C GLY A 115 16.33 -15.67 8.07
N LEU A 116 16.47 -14.86 9.13
CA LEU A 116 17.76 -14.64 9.81
C LEU A 116 18.33 -15.94 10.35
N SER A 117 17.50 -16.75 11.02
CA SER A 117 17.91 -18.05 11.58
C SER A 117 18.38 -19.04 10.52
N LEU A 118 17.62 -19.17 9.42
CA LEU A 118 17.90 -20.16 8.37
C LEU A 118 19.04 -19.76 7.42
N ALA A 119 19.28 -18.47 7.22
CA ALA A 119 20.16 -18.00 6.15
C ALA A 119 21.32 -17.11 6.62
N GLY A 120 21.21 -16.52 7.83
CA GLY A 120 22.22 -15.63 8.38
C GLY A 120 22.09 -14.18 7.94
N PRO A 121 22.79 -13.25 8.64
CA PRO A 121 22.65 -11.80 8.39
C PRO A 121 23.13 -11.35 7.01
N GLY A 122 24.12 -11.98 6.44
CA GLY A 122 24.61 -11.67 5.09
C GLY A 122 23.56 -11.94 4.04
N SER A 123 22.90 -13.11 4.10
CA SER A 123 21.79 -13.45 3.19
C SER A 123 20.63 -12.46 3.35
N LEU A 124 20.32 -12.07 4.60
CA LEU A 124 19.24 -11.13 4.91
C LEU A 124 19.50 -9.78 4.22
N VAL A 125 20.70 -9.21 4.41
CA VAL A 125 21.07 -7.92 3.81
C VAL A 125 21.07 -8.00 2.28
N ILE A 126 21.66 -9.06 1.70
CA ILE A 126 21.71 -9.23 0.23
C ILE A 126 20.29 -9.30 -0.34
N GLY A 127 19.42 -10.14 0.24
CA GLY A 127 18.03 -10.30 -0.21
C GLY A 127 17.26 -8.98 -0.17
N TYR A 128 17.39 -8.24 0.94
CA TYR A 128 16.73 -6.93 1.08
C TYR A 128 17.27 -5.89 0.11
N VAL A 129 18.59 -5.86 -0.15
CA VAL A 129 19.18 -4.96 -1.16
C VAL A 129 18.61 -5.27 -2.55
N MET A 130 18.54 -6.54 -2.92
CA MET A 130 18.04 -6.95 -4.25
C MET A 130 16.58 -6.54 -4.44
N VAL A 131 15.72 -6.81 -3.45
CA VAL A 131 14.29 -6.46 -3.51
C VAL A 131 14.09 -4.94 -3.44
N SER A 132 14.97 -4.20 -2.77
CA SER A 132 14.92 -2.72 -2.68
C SER A 132 14.95 -2.05 -4.06
N PHE A 133 15.78 -2.55 -4.97
CA PHE A 133 15.83 -2.01 -6.34
C PHE A 133 14.48 -2.19 -7.04
N VAL A 134 13.90 -3.38 -6.94
CA VAL A 134 12.59 -3.67 -7.56
C VAL A 134 11.50 -2.80 -6.94
N THR A 135 11.49 -2.67 -5.60
CA THR A 135 10.55 -1.82 -4.87
C THR A 135 10.60 -0.37 -5.39
N TYR A 136 11.81 0.17 -5.53
CA TYR A 136 12.00 1.53 -6.02
C TYR A 136 11.48 1.69 -7.45
N PHE A 137 11.82 0.75 -8.34
CA PHE A 137 11.40 0.79 -9.75
C PHE A 137 9.88 0.66 -9.88
N MET A 138 9.27 -0.22 -9.09
CA MET A 138 7.82 -0.39 -9.05
C MET A 138 7.12 0.89 -8.58
N VAL A 139 7.63 1.52 -7.52
CA VAL A 139 7.05 2.77 -6.97
C VAL A 139 7.12 3.90 -8.00
N GLN A 140 8.24 4.01 -8.74
CA GLN A 140 8.38 5.01 -9.81
C GLN A 140 7.39 4.77 -10.94
N ALA A 141 7.25 3.53 -11.39
CA ALA A 141 6.29 3.13 -12.45
C ALA A 141 4.85 3.39 -12.01
N ALA A 142 4.50 2.98 -10.79
CA ALA A 142 3.16 3.17 -10.20
C ALA A 142 2.83 4.66 -10.06
N GLY A 143 3.80 5.47 -9.67
CA GLY A 143 3.64 6.94 -9.56
C GLY A 143 3.34 7.60 -10.89
N GLU A 144 4.07 7.24 -11.95
CA GLU A 144 3.85 7.76 -13.31
C GLU A 144 2.45 7.41 -13.81
N MET A 145 2.08 6.14 -13.71
CA MET A 145 0.77 5.64 -14.14
C MET A 145 -0.37 6.27 -13.32
N GLY A 146 -0.17 6.40 -12.00
CA GLY A 146 -1.18 6.92 -11.08
C GLY A 146 -1.48 8.40 -11.32
N VAL A 147 -0.47 9.22 -11.60
CA VAL A 147 -0.68 10.65 -11.95
C VAL A 147 -1.35 10.78 -13.32
N THR A 148 -1.03 9.88 -14.25
CA THR A 148 -1.61 9.88 -15.60
C THR A 148 -3.10 9.49 -15.58
N TYR A 149 -3.48 8.52 -14.72
CA TYR A 149 -4.84 7.97 -14.65
C TYR A 149 -5.46 8.14 -13.25
N PRO A 150 -5.59 9.38 -12.74
CA PRO A 150 -5.99 9.61 -11.34
C PRO A 150 -7.47 9.34 -11.04
N THR A 151 -8.31 9.16 -12.06
CA THR A 151 -9.75 8.90 -11.90
C THR A 151 -10.16 7.51 -12.39
N LEU A 152 -9.20 6.69 -12.81
CA LEU A 152 -9.48 5.36 -13.36
C LEU A 152 -10.15 4.46 -12.31
N PRO A 153 -11.35 3.94 -12.58
CA PRO A 153 -11.99 3.00 -11.66
C PRO A 153 -11.13 1.74 -11.48
N GLY A 154 -10.86 1.39 -10.22
CA GLY A 154 -9.98 0.27 -9.90
C GLY A 154 -8.52 0.65 -9.82
N ASN A 155 -8.16 1.86 -10.23
CA ASN A 155 -6.79 2.38 -10.12
C ASN A 155 -5.78 1.44 -10.81
N PHE A 156 -4.62 1.16 -10.19
CA PHE A 156 -3.57 0.34 -10.81
C PHE A 156 -4.04 -1.10 -11.11
N ASN A 157 -5.09 -1.58 -10.49
CA ASN A 157 -5.65 -2.90 -10.78
C ASN A 157 -6.27 -2.96 -12.18
N ALA A 158 -6.80 -1.83 -12.68
CA ALA A 158 -7.34 -1.74 -14.03
C ALA A 158 -6.24 -1.67 -15.10
N TYR A 159 -5.02 -1.24 -14.76
CA TYR A 159 -3.91 -1.17 -15.74
C TYR A 159 -3.67 -2.52 -16.41
N ASN A 160 -3.71 -3.60 -15.63
CA ASN A 160 -3.46 -4.96 -16.14
C ASN A 160 -4.42 -5.33 -17.27
N SER A 161 -5.70 -5.00 -17.11
CA SER A 161 -6.74 -5.29 -18.12
C SER A 161 -6.57 -4.40 -19.37
N ILE A 162 -6.21 -3.14 -19.20
CA ILE A 162 -6.06 -2.15 -20.29
C ILE A 162 -4.79 -2.43 -21.10
N PHE A 163 -3.65 -2.57 -20.41
CA PHE A 163 -2.33 -2.60 -21.05
C PHE A 163 -1.83 -4.01 -21.36
N ILE A 164 -2.26 -5.04 -20.63
CA ILE A 164 -1.79 -6.42 -20.82
C ILE A 164 -2.90 -7.27 -21.47
N SER A 165 -3.84 -7.77 -20.69
CA SER A 165 -5.02 -8.50 -21.17
C SER A 165 -6.06 -8.63 -20.06
N LYS A 166 -7.31 -8.90 -20.44
CA LYS A 166 -8.42 -9.08 -19.48
C LYS A 166 -8.18 -10.27 -18.55
N SER A 167 -7.62 -11.37 -19.08
CA SER A 167 -7.33 -12.58 -18.31
C SER A 167 -6.24 -12.30 -17.26
N PHE A 168 -5.19 -11.58 -17.64
CA PHE A 168 -4.12 -11.16 -16.73
C PHE A 168 -4.68 -10.22 -15.66
N GLY A 169 -5.51 -9.27 -16.06
CA GLY A 169 -6.17 -8.33 -15.14
C GLY A 169 -7.07 -9.04 -14.13
N PHE A 170 -7.88 -10.00 -14.58
CA PHE A 170 -8.74 -10.82 -13.73
C PHE A 170 -7.91 -11.57 -12.67
N ALA A 171 -6.93 -12.35 -13.12
CA ALA A 171 -6.13 -13.20 -12.22
C ALA A 171 -5.31 -12.37 -11.22
N THR A 172 -4.65 -11.31 -11.69
CA THR A 172 -3.77 -10.49 -10.84
C THR A 172 -4.57 -9.67 -9.83
N THR A 173 -5.70 -9.08 -10.23
CA THR A 173 -6.52 -8.29 -9.32
C THR A 173 -7.20 -9.18 -8.26
N TRP A 174 -7.70 -10.37 -8.66
CA TRP A 174 -8.27 -11.31 -7.69
C TRP A 174 -7.21 -11.82 -6.72
N LEU A 175 -6.01 -12.14 -7.20
CA LEU A 175 -4.92 -12.59 -6.33
C LEU A 175 -4.54 -11.50 -5.33
N PHE A 176 -4.45 -10.24 -5.77
CA PHE A 176 -4.15 -9.10 -4.89
C PHE A 176 -5.28 -8.87 -3.88
N CYS A 177 -6.53 -9.04 -4.30
CA CYS A 177 -7.68 -8.98 -3.38
C CYS A 177 -7.60 -10.09 -2.31
N ILE A 178 -7.30 -11.33 -2.73
CA ILE A 178 -7.13 -12.49 -1.83
C ILE A 178 -5.99 -12.19 -0.84
N GLN A 179 -4.88 -11.62 -1.30
CA GLN A 179 -3.77 -11.21 -0.45
C GLN A 179 -4.25 -10.32 0.70
N TRP A 180 -4.95 -9.21 0.39
CA TRP A 180 -5.41 -8.27 1.43
C TRP A 180 -6.53 -8.86 2.29
N LEU A 181 -7.34 -9.79 1.75
CA LEU A 181 -8.31 -10.55 2.54
C LEU A 181 -7.61 -11.49 3.53
N THR A 182 -6.46 -12.10 3.15
CA THR A 182 -5.69 -12.98 4.04
C THR A 182 -4.85 -12.20 5.06
N VAL A 183 -4.41 -10.99 4.71
CA VAL A 183 -3.63 -10.13 5.62
C VAL A 183 -4.47 -9.77 6.86
N LEU A 184 -5.77 -9.54 6.72
CA LEU A 184 -6.62 -9.18 7.87
C LEU A 184 -6.60 -10.26 8.98
N PRO A 185 -6.97 -11.53 8.71
CA PRO A 185 -6.86 -12.57 9.75
C PRO A 185 -5.42 -12.84 10.19
N LEU A 186 -4.44 -12.72 9.29
CA LEU A 186 -3.01 -12.85 9.64
C LEU A 186 -2.61 -11.85 10.74
N GLU A 187 -3.01 -10.60 10.59
CA GLU A 187 -2.67 -9.55 11.56
C GLU A 187 -3.47 -9.70 12.87
N LEU A 188 -4.71 -10.20 12.80
CA LEU A 188 -5.48 -10.52 14.02
C LEU A 188 -4.84 -11.67 14.81
N ILE A 189 -4.35 -12.69 14.15
CA ILE A 189 -3.56 -13.78 14.77
C ILE A 189 -2.30 -13.17 15.41
N THR A 190 -1.59 -12.36 14.70
CA THR A 190 -0.40 -11.67 15.21
C THR A 190 -0.72 -10.74 16.38
N UNK A 191 -1.78 -10.18 16.43
CA UNK A 191 -2.17 -9.44 17.42
C UNK A 191 -2.21 -10.12 18.60
N SER A 192 -2.87 -11.29 18.63
CA SER A 192 -2.92 -12.07 19.86
C SER A 192 -1.55 -12.59 20.30
N MET A 193 -0.77 -13.08 19.35
CA MET A 193 0.60 -13.56 19.61
C MET A 193 1.50 -12.45 20.20
N THR A 194 1.31 -11.20 19.80
CA THR A 194 2.10 -10.05 20.32
C THR A 194 1.77 -9.76 21.78
N VAL A 195 0.49 -9.87 22.16
CA VAL A 195 0.05 -9.61 23.55
C VAL A 195 0.54 -10.71 24.50
N LYS A 196 0.71 -11.93 24.03
CA LYS A 196 1.28 -13.06 24.82
C LYS A 196 2.67 -12.73 25.40
N TYR A 197 3.40 -11.78 24.82
CA TYR A 197 4.67 -11.29 25.38
C TYR A 197 4.52 -10.77 26.82
N TRP A 198 3.38 -10.15 27.14
CA TRP A 198 3.12 -9.60 28.48
C TRP A 198 2.26 -10.52 29.35
N ASN A 199 1.34 -11.25 28.71
CA ASN A 199 0.39 -12.09 29.44
C ASN A 199 -0.08 -13.24 28.55
N ASP A 200 0.27 -14.44 28.92
CA ASP A 200 -0.06 -15.69 28.22
C ASP A 200 -1.25 -16.44 28.88
N THR A 201 -1.81 -15.90 29.96
CA THR A 201 -2.91 -16.55 30.70
C THR A 201 -4.28 -16.14 30.16
N ILE A 202 -4.38 -14.94 29.56
CA ILE A 202 -5.66 -14.44 29.02
C ILE A 202 -5.90 -15.08 27.65
N ASN A 203 -7.13 -15.51 27.41
CA ASN A 203 -7.50 -16.11 26.13
C ASN A 203 -7.28 -15.12 24.97
N ALA A 204 -6.67 -15.59 23.90
CA ALA A 204 -6.40 -14.82 22.67
C ALA A 204 -7.65 -14.17 22.08
N ASP A 205 -8.83 -14.84 22.20
CA ASP A 205 -10.12 -14.36 21.69
C ASP A 205 -10.43 -12.93 22.17
N VAL A 206 -10.14 -12.65 23.45
CA VAL A 206 -10.48 -11.35 24.05
C VAL A 206 -9.77 -10.22 23.29
N PHE A 207 -8.49 -10.41 23.00
CA PHE A 207 -7.68 -9.40 22.29
C PHE A 207 -8.13 -9.25 20.85
N ILE A 208 -8.42 -10.36 20.18
CA ILE A 208 -8.91 -10.34 18.79
C ILE A 208 -10.23 -9.55 18.72
N VAL A 209 -11.19 -9.82 19.62
CA VAL A 209 -12.48 -9.11 19.66
C VAL A 209 -12.27 -7.60 19.86
N ILE A 210 -11.45 -7.23 20.88
CA ILE A 210 -11.21 -5.81 21.21
C ILE A 210 -10.63 -5.07 19.99
N PHE A 211 -9.55 -5.59 19.42
CA PHE A 211 -8.86 -4.93 18.31
C PHE A 211 -9.71 -4.94 17.03
N TYR A 212 -10.44 -6.04 16.79
CA TYR A 212 -11.29 -6.15 15.61
C TYR A 212 -12.46 -5.16 15.66
N VAL A 213 -13.14 -5.06 16.79
CA VAL A 213 -14.23 -4.09 16.99
C VAL A 213 -13.70 -2.65 16.82
N PHE A 214 -12.51 -2.36 17.38
CA PHE A 214 -11.84 -1.06 17.25
C PHE A 214 -11.58 -0.73 15.77
N LEU A 215 -11.05 -1.68 14.99
CA LEU A 215 -10.77 -1.50 13.57
C LEU A 215 -12.05 -1.24 12.76
N LEU A 216 -13.10 -2.04 13.00
CA LEU A 216 -14.40 -1.84 12.33
C LEU A 216 -14.98 -0.45 12.64
N PHE A 217 -14.82 0.01 13.88
CA PHE A 217 -15.28 1.33 14.32
C PHE A 217 -14.60 2.45 13.50
N ILE A 218 -13.29 2.36 13.28
CA ILE A 218 -12.54 3.34 12.45
C ILE A 218 -13.18 3.45 11.05
N HIS A 219 -13.47 2.32 10.42
CA HIS A 219 -13.96 2.28 9.03
C HIS A 219 -15.40 2.78 8.87
N PHE A 220 -16.19 2.86 9.95
CA PHE A 220 -17.51 3.49 9.92
C PHE A 220 -17.43 5.01 9.68
N PHE A 221 -16.31 5.66 10.03
CA PHE A 221 -16.13 7.09 9.85
C PHE A 221 -15.49 7.47 8.50
N GLY A 222 -15.27 6.50 7.63
CA GLY A 222 -14.82 6.72 6.27
C GLY A 222 -13.32 6.95 6.10
N VAL A 223 -12.91 7.31 4.88
CA VAL A 223 -11.49 7.39 4.48
C VAL A 223 -10.69 8.45 5.24
N LYS A 224 -11.33 9.52 5.70
CA LYS A 224 -10.64 10.55 6.47
C LYS A 224 -10.20 10.02 7.83
N ALA A 225 -11.06 9.27 8.52
CA ALA A 225 -10.73 8.63 9.80
C ALA A 225 -9.59 7.63 9.62
N TYR A 226 -9.65 6.80 8.58
CA TYR A 226 -8.57 5.88 8.22
C TYR A 226 -7.25 6.66 8.02
N GLY A 227 -7.27 7.73 7.23
CA GLY A 227 -6.07 8.53 6.93
C GLY A 227 -5.43 9.15 8.17
N GLU A 228 -6.24 9.72 9.07
CA GLU A 228 -5.73 10.32 10.32
C GLU A 228 -5.19 9.24 11.28
N THR A 229 -5.87 8.10 11.39
CA THR A 229 -5.42 6.98 12.23
C THR A 229 -4.10 6.42 11.72
N GLU A 230 -3.99 6.20 10.39
CA GLU A 230 -2.75 5.73 9.77
C GLU A 230 -1.62 6.74 9.92
N PHE A 231 -1.92 8.04 9.87
CA PHE A 231 -0.91 9.07 10.11
C PHE A 231 -0.29 8.93 11.50
N ILE A 232 -1.13 8.71 12.53
CA ILE A 232 -0.68 8.51 13.92
C ILE A 232 0.14 7.21 14.03
N PHE A 233 -0.42 6.09 13.54
CA PHE A 233 0.24 4.78 13.62
C PHE A 233 1.61 4.80 12.91
N ASN A 234 1.66 5.36 11.70
CA ASN A 234 2.89 5.42 10.92
C ASN A 234 3.93 6.36 11.56
N SER A 235 3.48 7.43 12.24
CA SER A 235 4.39 8.29 13.02
C SER A 235 5.04 7.50 14.17
N CYS A 236 4.25 6.69 14.89
CA CYS A 236 4.77 5.84 15.96
C CYS A 236 5.81 4.83 15.45
N LYS A 237 5.51 4.20 14.28
CA LYS A 237 6.43 3.24 13.65
C LYS A 237 7.76 3.90 13.26
N ILE A 238 7.70 5.07 12.63
CA ILE A 238 8.90 5.81 12.18
C ILE A 238 9.74 6.25 13.38
N LEU A 239 9.10 6.72 14.45
CA LEU A 239 9.79 7.08 15.70
C LEU A 239 10.46 5.85 16.35
N MET A 240 9.81 4.71 16.33
CA MET A 240 10.42 3.46 16.80
C MET A 240 11.64 3.08 15.96
N UNK A 241 11.57 3.19 14.77
CA UNK A 241 12.53 3.00 14.07
C UNK A 241 13.60 3.79 14.32
N ALA A 242 13.49 5.01 14.30
CA ALA A 242 14.59 5.93 14.62
C ALA A 242 15.25 5.59 15.98
N GLY A 243 14.41 5.38 16.96
CA GLY A 243 14.89 4.95 18.30
C GLY A 243 15.65 3.63 18.27
N PHE A 244 15.19 2.66 17.50
CA PHE A 244 15.84 1.35 17.33
C PHE A 244 17.24 1.52 16.68
N ILE A 245 17.38 2.37 15.68
CA ILE A 245 18.66 2.63 15.01
C ILE A 245 19.66 3.18 16.02
N ILE A 246 19.25 4.21 16.79
CA ILE A 246 20.10 4.84 17.82
C ILE A 246 20.49 3.79 18.87
N LEU A 247 19.50 3.07 19.41
CA LEU A 247 19.72 2.05 20.42
C LEU A 247 20.67 0.95 19.95
N SER A 248 20.47 0.47 18.71
CA SER A 248 21.31 -0.60 18.14
C SER A 248 22.77 -0.18 18.04
N VAL A 249 23.04 1.06 17.64
CA VAL A 249 24.41 1.60 17.62
C VAL A 249 24.97 1.70 19.04
N VAL A 250 24.19 2.22 20.00
CA VAL A 250 24.60 2.36 21.39
C VAL A 250 24.94 1.00 22.02
N ILE A 251 24.10 -0.02 21.81
CA ILE A 251 24.33 -1.39 22.29
C ILE A 251 25.60 -1.96 21.65
N ASN A 252 25.73 -1.84 20.33
CA ASN A 252 26.87 -2.39 19.59
C ASN A 252 28.19 -1.78 20.04
N CYS A 253 28.19 -0.49 20.38
CA CYS A 253 29.37 0.24 20.88
C CYS A 253 29.65 0.00 22.37
N GLY A 254 28.78 -0.75 23.09
CA GLY A 254 28.94 -1.05 24.49
C GLY A 254 28.40 0.02 25.45
N GLY A 255 27.59 0.96 24.93
CA GLY A 255 27.00 2.04 25.73
C GLY A 255 25.73 1.64 26.47
N ALA A 256 25.17 0.46 26.18
CA ALA A 256 23.99 -0.07 26.87
C ALA A 256 24.06 -1.60 26.91
N GLY A 257 23.38 -2.18 27.90
CA GLY A 257 23.40 -3.63 28.09
C GLY A 257 24.60 -4.06 28.94
N VAL A 258 24.89 -5.37 28.94
CA VAL A 258 25.92 -5.98 29.82
C VAL A 258 27.14 -6.51 29.03
N ASP A 259 27.09 -6.55 27.69
CA ASP A 259 28.08 -7.27 26.88
C ASP A 259 29.30 -6.42 26.47
N GLY A 260 29.29 -5.12 26.77
CA GLY A 260 30.35 -4.21 26.33
C GLY A 260 30.37 -4.05 24.81
N TYR A 261 31.55 -3.79 24.23
CA TYR A 261 31.71 -3.56 22.79
C TYR A 261 31.50 -4.85 22.00
N ILE A 262 30.49 -4.89 21.15
CA ILE A 262 30.13 -6.05 20.31
C ILE A 262 30.83 -5.97 18.94
N GLY A 263 30.74 -4.81 18.28
CA GLY A 263 31.31 -4.60 16.94
C GLY A 263 30.76 -5.62 15.94
N GLY A 264 31.65 -6.20 15.14
CA GLY A 264 31.31 -7.21 14.13
C GLY A 264 31.36 -8.67 14.63
N LYS A 265 31.22 -8.91 15.95
CA LYS A 265 31.34 -10.24 16.55
C LYS A 265 30.43 -11.26 15.86
N TYR A 266 29.13 -10.96 15.73
CA TYR A 266 28.14 -11.90 15.19
C TYR A 266 28.24 -12.13 13.67
N TRP A 267 28.97 -11.27 12.96
CA TRP A 267 29.30 -11.49 11.54
C TRP A 267 30.49 -12.47 11.37
N ARG A 268 31.29 -12.68 12.41
CA ARG A 268 32.42 -13.62 12.43
C ARG A 268 32.04 -14.94 13.10
N ASP A 269 31.31 -14.89 14.20
CA ASP A 269 30.88 -16.05 15.02
C ASP A 269 29.46 -15.79 15.54
N PRO A 270 28.45 -16.54 15.12
CA PRO A 270 28.46 -17.76 14.28
C PRO A 270 28.71 -17.52 12.78
N GLY A 271 28.78 -16.29 12.30
CA GLY A 271 29.16 -15.98 10.92
C GLY A 271 28.10 -15.22 10.12
N SER A 272 28.50 -14.73 8.96
CA SER A 272 27.67 -13.92 8.07
C SER A 272 26.56 -14.74 7.39
N PHE A 273 26.79 -16.04 7.19
CA PHE A 273 25.87 -16.96 6.52
C PHE A 273 25.68 -18.19 7.38
N ALA A 274 24.49 -18.80 7.30
CA ALA A 274 24.23 -20.07 7.97
C ALA A 274 25.19 -21.15 7.46
N GLU A 275 25.44 -22.16 8.28
CA GLU A 275 26.34 -23.26 7.95
C GLU A 275 25.91 -24.00 6.69
N GLY A 276 26.90 -24.44 5.89
CA GLY A 276 26.65 -25.21 4.69
C GLY A 276 27.50 -24.81 3.50
N SER A 277 27.27 -25.48 2.40
CA SER A 277 27.96 -25.26 1.12
C SER A 277 27.54 -23.92 0.49
N GLY A 278 28.23 -23.50 -0.57
CA GLY A 278 27.87 -22.33 -1.36
C GLY A 278 26.43 -22.43 -1.91
N ALA A 279 26.01 -23.61 -2.32
CA ALA A 279 24.64 -23.85 -2.80
C ALA A 279 23.60 -23.63 -1.69
N THR A 280 23.88 -24.08 -0.46
CA THR A 280 23.01 -23.89 0.70
C THR A 280 22.89 -22.40 1.04
N ARG A 281 24.01 -21.68 1.02
CA ARG A 281 24.04 -20.22 1.26
C ARG A 281 23.25 -19.45 0.21
N PHE A 282 23.41 -19.81 -1.07
CA PHE A 282 22.64 -19.21 -2.16
C PHE A 282 21.14 -19.49 -2.00
N LYS A 283 20.79 -20.72 -1.62
CA LYS A 283 19.39 -21.11 -1.33
C LYS A 283 18.82 -20.28 -0.18
N GLY A 284 19.63 -19.96 0.83
CA GLY A 284 19.26 -19.05 1.93
C GLY A 284 18.91 -17.64 1.42
N ILE A 285 19.69 -17.10 0.48
CA ILE A 285 19.38 -15.81 -0.16
C ILE A 285 18.03 -15.92 -0.89
N CYS A 286 17.82 -16.99 -1.67
CA CYS A 286 16.56 -17.23 -2.39
C CYS A 286 15.36 -17.29 -1.45
N TYR A 287 15.51 -17.92 -0.28
CA TYR A 287 14.47 -17.95 0.76
C TYR A 287 14.10 -16.53 1.24
N ILE A 288 15.10 -15.69 1.48
CA ILE A 288 14.91 -14.31 1.97
C ILE A 288 14.13 -13.46 0.96
N LEU A 289 14.26 -13.70 -0.35
CA LEU A 289 13.65 -12.83 -1.37
C LEU A 289 12.13 -12.68 -1.18
N VAL A 290 11.39 -13.78 -0.99
CA VAL A 290 9.91 -13.72 -0.84
C VAL A 290 9.54 -13.07 0.51
N SER A 291 10.27 -13.39 1.57
CA SER A 291 10.09 -12.74 2.87
C SER A 291 10.31 -11.23 2.76
N ALA A 292 11.29 -10.80 1.97
CA ALA A 292 11.54 -9.37 1.72
C ALA A 292 10.38 -8.74 0.93
N TYR A 293 9.82 -9.40 -0.10
CA TYR A 293 8.63 -8.90 -0.80
C TYR A 293 7.47 -8.68 0.17
N PHE A 294 7.19 -9.65 1.03
CA PHE A 294 6.15 -9.51 2.06
C PHE A 294 6.43 -8.31 2.98
N SER A 295 7.71 -8.13 3.36
CA SER A 295 8.12 -7.02 4.25
C SER A 295 7.96 -5.65 3.59
N PHE A 296 8.21 -5.53 2.28
CA PHE A 296 8.04 -4.30 1.53
C PHE A 296 6.58 -4.06 1.10
N GLY A 297 5.74 -5.06 1.14
CA GLY A 297 4.32 -5.00 0.76
C GLY A 297 3.58 -3.88 1.47
N GLY A 298 2.53 -3.37 0.83
CA GLY A 298 1.76 -2.24 1.31
C GLY A 298 2.27 -0.88 0.83
N ILE A 299 3.48 -0.81 0.26
CA ILE A 299 3.99 0.45 -0.29
C ILE A 299 3.14 0.94 -1.46
N GLU A 300 2.54 0.04 -2.22
CA GLU A 300 1.67 0.35 -3.36
C GLU A 300 0.33 0.97 -2.93
N LEU A 301 -0.04 0.92 -1.66
CA LEU A 301 -1.32 1.47 -1.19
C LEU A 301 -1.41 2.99 -1.38
N PHE A 302 -0.28 3.72 -1.40
CA PHE A 302 -0.33 5.15 -1.69
C PHE A 302 -0.85 5.41 -3.12
N VAL A 303 -0.59 4.50 -4.06
CA VAL A 303 -1.13 4.56 -5.43
C VAL A 303 -2.59 4.10 -5.46
N LEU A 304 -2.94 3.06 -4.70
CA LEU A 304 -4.35 2.61 -4.56
C LEU A 304 -5.24 3.76 -4.07
N SER A 305 -4.71 4.63 -3.20
CA SER A 305 -5.44 5.76 -2.64
C SER A 305 -5.59 6.95 -3.60
N ILE A 306 -5.03 6.92 -4.81
CA ILE A 306 -5.02 8.06 -5.76
C ILE A 306 -6.43 8.63 -6.00
N ASN A 307 -7.42 7.75 -6.14
CA ASN A 307 -8.81 8.13 -6.38
C ASN A 307 -9.44 8.91 -5.22
N GLU A 308 -8.86 8.81 -4.02
CA GLU A 308 -9.32 9.47 -2.79
C GLU A 308 -8.41 10.64 -2.37
N GLN A 309 -7.32 10.89 -3.12
CA GLN A 309 -6.41 12.00 -2.85
C GLN A 309 -7.00 13.32 -3.36
N SER A 310 -6.86 14.37 -2.55
CA SER A 310 -7.34 15.72 -2.92
C SER A 310 -6.55 16.31 -4.09
N ASN A 311 -5.24 16.05 -4.17
CA ASN A 311 -4.40 16.51 -5.28
C ASN A 311 -3.32 15.46 -5.63
N PRO A 312 -3.68 14.44 -6.44
CA PRO A 312 -2.75 13.36 -6.80
C PRO A 312 -1.46 13.85 -7.50
N ARG A 313 -1.53 14.88 -8.33
CA ARG A 313 -0.36 15.42 -9.05
C ARG A 313 0.71 15.95 -8.11
N LYS A 314 0.32 16.51 -6.96
CA LYS A 314 1.29 17.00 -5.96
C LYS A 314 1.70 15.92 -4.96
N SER A 315 0.75 15.14 -4.43
CA SER A 315 1.02 14.16 -3.38
C SER A 315 1.73 12.91 -3.86
N THR A 316 1.35 12.36 -5.03
CA THR A 316 1.89 11.10 -5.54
C THR A 316 3.39 11.18 -5.89
N PRO A 317 3.88 12.19 -6.64
CA PRO A 317 5.32 12.28 -6.91
C PRO A 317 6.16 12.48 -5.65
N VAL A 318 5.66 13.23 -4.67
CA VAL A 318 6.36 13.44 -3.38
C VAL A 318 6.47 12.11 -2.64
N ALA A 319 5.38 11.35 -2.56
CA ALA A 319 5.36 10.02 -1.93
C ALA A 319 6.32 9.06 -2.63
N ALA A 320 6.28 9.01 -3.96
CA ALA A 320 7.15 8.14 -4.77
C ALA A 320 8.64 8.47 -4.57
N LYS A 321 9.01 9.75 -4.51
CA LYS A 321 10.40 10.18 -4.29
C LYS A 321 10.87 9.87 -2.86
N ARG A 322 9.98 10.03 -1.88
CA ARG A 322 10.33 9.83 -0.46
C ARG A 322 10.38 8.35 -0.06
N SER A 323 9.78 7.46 -0.84
CA SER A 323 9.88 6.01 -0.60
C SER A 323 11.33 5.51 -0.51
N VAL A 324 12.29 6.22 -1.16
CA VAL A 324 13.72 5.88 -1.07
C VAL A 324 14.21 5.95 0.38
N TYR A 325 13.72 6.90 1.18
CA TYR A 325 14.12 7.01 2.59
C TYR A 325 13.61 5.81 3.40
N ARG A 326 12.38 5.34 3.11
CA ARG A 326 11.84 4.11 3.70
C ARG A 326 12.77 2.94 3.39
N ILE A 327 13.13 2.77 2.12
CA ILE A 327 14.00 1.67 1.67
C ILE A 327 15.35 1.73 2.39
N LEU A 328 16.06 2.86 2.34
CA LEU A 328 17.42 2.97 2.84
C LEU A 328 17.49 2.93 4.37
N ILE A 329 16.63 3.69 5.05
CA ILE A 329 16.74 3.89 6.51
C ILE A 329 15.95 2.80 7.26
N ILE A 330 14.68 2.59 6.90
CA ILE A 330 13.81 1.70 7.66
C ILE A 330 14.15 0.23 7.37
N TYR A 331 14.41 -0.12 6.12
CA TYR A 331 14.65 -1.52 5.74
C TYR A 331 16.14 -1.87 5.77
N LEU A 332 16.98 -1.28 4.92
CA LEU A 332 18.37 -1.71 4.77
C LEU A 332 19.21 -1.44 6.03
N LEU A 333 19.13 -0.23 6.58
CA LEU A 333 19.92 0.11 7.76
C LEU A 333 19.52 -0.75 8.98
N THR A 334 18.21 -0.99 9.19
CA THR A 334 17.79 -1.81 10.33
C THR A 334 18.18 -3.27 10.17
N MET A 335 18.12 -3.83 8.93
CA MET A 335 18.57 -5.22 8.67
C MET A 335 20.07 -5.38 8.95
N ILE A 336 20.87 -4.40 8.57
CA ILE A 336 22.31 -4.37 8.85
C ILE A 336 22.54 -4.36 10.38
N LEU A 337 21.85 -3.46 11.10
CA LEU A 337 21.99 -3.31 12.56
C LEU A 337 21.51 -4.56 13.33
N ILE A 338 20.45 -5.22 12.86
CA ILE A 338 20.00 -6.50 13.41
C ILE A 338 21.13 -7.53 13.29
N GLY A 339 21.76 -7.64 12.10
CA GLY A 339 22.87 -8.56 11.90
C GLY A 339 24.06 -8.30 12.82
N PHE A 340 24.28 -7.06 13.23
CA PHE A 340 25.36 -6.70 14.17
C PHE A 340 25.02 -7.02 15.62
N ASN A 341 23.73 -7.06 15.99
CA ASN A 341 23.29 -7.16 17.41
C ASN A 341 22.62 -8.51 17.75
N VAL A 342 22.25 -9.32 16.75
CA VAL A 342 21.54 -10.60 16.99
C VAL A 342 22.28 -11.72 16.27
N PRO A 343 22.79 -12.73 17.03
CA PRO A 343 23.38 -13.91 16.38
C PRO A 343 22.30 -14.76 15.72
N HIS A 344 22.54 -15.21 14.50
CA HIS A 344 21.53 -15.96 13.72
C HIS A 344 21.20 -17.34 14.30
N ASN A 345 22.08 -17.90 15.15
CA ASN A 345 21.88 -19.18 15.82
C ASN A 345 21.18 -19.06 17.20
N ASN A 346 20.57 -17.90 17.50
CA ASN A 346 19.82 -17.71 18.74
C ASN A 346 18.52 -18.53 18.70
N ASP A 347 18.30 -19.38 19.70
CA ASP A 347 17.13 -20.28 19.76
C ASP A 347 15.79 -19.51 19.80
N GLN A 348 15.78 -18.31 20.33
CA GLN A 348 14.57 -17.48 20.43
C GLN A 348 14.09 -16.97 19.05
N LEU A 349 14.98 -16.93 18.04
CA LEU A 349 14.62 -16.54 16.67
C LEU A 349 13.63 -17.52 16.01
N MET A 350 13.59 -18.76 16.47
CA MET A 350 12.76 -19.82 15.87
C MET A 350 11.37 -19.95 16.53
N GLY A 351 11.04 -19.04 17.46
CA GLY A 351 9.70 -19.01 18.04
C GLY A 351 9.40 -20.15 19.00
N SER A 352 10.40 -20.67 19.68
CA SER A 352 10.19 -21.69 20.73
C SER A 352 9.39 -21.09 21.89
N GLY A 353 8.12 -21.45 22.00
CA GLY A 353 7.26 -21.00 23.09
C GLY A 353 6.02 -20.22 22.70
N GLY A 354 5.65 -20.21 21.43
CA GLY A 354 4.34 -19.74 20.99
C GLY A 354 4.12 -18.23 20.97
N SER A 355 5.17 -17.43 21.03
CA SER A 355 5.03 -15.97 20.87
C SER A 355 5.88 -15.47 19.71
N ALA A 356 5.23 -14.96 18.67
CA ALA A 356 5.91 -14.38 17.51
C ALA A 356 6.82 -13.20 17.89
N THR A 357 6.51 -12.51 19.00
CA THR A 357 7.25 -11.33 19.44
C THR A 357 8.50 -11.66 20.26
N HIS A 358 8.53 -12.82 20.89
CA HIS A 358 9.78 -13.32 21.47
C HIS A 358 10.81 -13.61 20.38
N ALA A 359 10.33 -13.94 19.17
CA ALA A 359 11.18 -14.22 18.02
C ALA A 359 11.57 -12.97 17.22
N SER A 360 10.94 -11.80 17.47
CA SER A 360 11.22 -10.57 16.72
C SER A 360 12.69 -10.14 16.87
N PRO A 361 13.45 -10.01 15.76
CA PRO A 361 14.84 -9.56 15.86
C PRO A 361 14.98 -8.16 16.48
N TYR A 362 13.95 -7.31 16.36
CA TYR A 362 13.95 -5.96 16.93
C TYR A 362 13.89 -6.01 18.47
N VAL A 363 13.07 -6.91 19.02
CA VAL A 363 12.98 -7.12 20.48
C VAL A 363 14.26 -7.80 20.99
N LEU A 364 14.72 -8.83 20.25
CA LEU A 364 15.93 -9.60 20.62
C LEU A 364 17.19 -8.71 20.64
N ALA A 365 17.31 -7.78 19.69
CA ALA A 365 18.46 -6.84 19.64
C ALA A 365 18.64 -6.04 20.94
N ALA A 366 17.61 -5.94 21.77
CA ALA A 366 17.70 -5.27 23.07
C ALA A 366 17.67 -6.29 24.23
N SER A 367 16.80 -7.31 24.15
CA SER A 367 16.56 -8.23 25.27
C SER A 367 17.73 -9.17 25.56
N ILE A 368 18.42 -9.69 24.54
CA ILE A 368 19.57 -10.58 24.72
C ILE A 368 20.74 -9.86 25.42
N HIS A 369 20.83 -8.54 25.24
CA HIS A 369 21.85 -7.69 25.89
C HIS A 369 21.38 -7.16 27.26
N LYS A 370 20.23 -7.67 27.76
CA LYS A 370 19.65 -7.36 29.08
C LYS A 370 19.27 -5.88 29.27
N VAL A 371 18.87 -5.20 28.21
CA VAL A 371 18.22 -3.89 28.30
C VAL A 371 16.78 -4.12 28.78
N ARG A 372 16.39 -3.50 29.91
CA ARG A 372 15.18 -3.91 30.66
C ARG A 372 13.86 -3.33 30.09
N VAL A 373 13.77 -2.04 29.85
CA VAL A 373 12.50 -1.35 29.55
C VAL A 373 12.22 -1.33 28.02
N ILE A 374 13.24 -1.16 27.23
CA ILE A 374 13.10 -0.89 25.80
C ILE A 374 12.47 -2.05 25.02
N PRO A 375 12.74 -3.34 25.32
CA PRO A 375 12.02 -4.44 24.65
C PRO A 375 10.49 -4.34 24.77
N HIS A 376 9.98 -3.87 25.92
CA HIS A 376 8.54 -3.67 26.13
C HIS A 376 8.00 -2.54 25.25
N ILE A 377 8.77 -1.44 25.10
CA ILE A 377 8.39 -0.31 24.21
C ILE A 377 8.37 -0.79 22.74
N ILE A 378 9.42 -1.50 22.32
CA ILE A 378 9.50 -2.05 20.94
C ILE A 378 8.28 -2.96 20.69
N ASN A 379 7.98 -3.86 21.63
CA ASN A 379 6.85 -4.78 21.50
C ASN A 379 5.51 -4.04 21.43
N ALA A 380 5.34 -2.96 22.21
CA ALA A 380 4.13 -2.13 22.14
C ALA A 380 3.97 -1.47 20.77
N VAL A 381 5.07 -1.00 20.16
CA VAL A 381 5.01 -0.43 18.81
C VAL A 381 4.82 -1.54 17.75
N ILE A 382 5.34 -2.75 17.96
CA ILE A 382 5.02 -3.90 17.10
C ILE A 382 3.50 -4.13 17.12
N LEU A 383 2.86 -4.11 18.29
CA LEU A 383 1.42 -4.25 18.43
C LEU A 383 0.67 -3.15 17.63
N ILE A 384 1.09 -1.88 17.78
CA ILE A 384 0.54 -0.75 16.99
C ILE A 384 0.72 -1.01 15.49
N SER A 385 1.87 -1.54 15.09
CA SER A 385 2.19 -1.82 13.70
C SER A 385 1.28 -2.91 13.11
N VAL A 386 1.04 -3.97 13.87
CA VAL A 386 0.13 -5.08 13.51
C VAL A 386 -1.30 -4.53 13.32
N ILE A 387 -1.78 -3.73 14.28
CA ILE A 387 -3.11 -3.10 14.22
C ILE A 387 -3.22 -2.20 12.97
N SER A 388 -2.17 -1.44 12.68
CA SER A 388 -2.13 -0.56 11.50
C SER A 388 -2.19 -1.34 10.18
N VAL A 389 -1.51 -2.49 10.07
CA VAL A 389 -1.57 -3.31 8.84
C VAL A 389 -2.97 -3.93 8.69
N ALA A 390 -3.58 -4.40 9.78
CA ALA A 390 -4.97 -4.88 9.79
C ALA A 390 -5.95 -3.76 9.35
N ASN A 391 -5.72 -2.53 9.84
CA ASN A 391 -6.47 -1.33 9.42
C ASN A 391 -6.33 -1.08 7.91
N SER A 392 -5.11 -1.23 7.39
CA SER A 392 -4.84 -1.09 5.95
C SER A 392 -5.50 -2.20 5.13
N ALA A 393 -5.61 -3.42 5.66
CA ALA A 393 -6.31 -4.53 5.02
C ALA A 393 -7.82 -4.22 4.89
N LEU A 394 -8.43 -3.69 5.94
CA LEU A 394 -9.84 -3.24 5.92
C LEU A 394 -10.05 -2.01 5.03
N TYR A 395 -9.01 -1.24 4.73
CA TYR A 395 -9.05 -0.16 3.74
C TYR A 395 -8.94 -0.73 2.32
N ALA A 396 -7.94 -1.58 2.07
CA ALA A 396 -7.57 -2.06 0.73
C ALA A 396 -8.56 -3.09 0.17
N ALA A 397 -8.87 -4.16 0.92
CA ALA A 397 -9.66 -5.29 0.43
C ALA A 397 -11.06 -4.89 -0.07
N PRO A 398 -11.85 -4.06 0.64
CA PRO A 398 -13.15 -3.62 0.12
C PRO A 398 -13.04 -2.80 -1.17
N ARG A 399 -12.00 -1.99 -1.31
CA ARG A 399 -11.76 -1.19 -2.52
C ARG A 399 -11.40 -2.07 -3.70
N LEU A 400 -10.62 -3.11 -3.46
CA LEU A 400 -10.27 -4.11 -4.47
C LEU A 400 -11.51 -4.91 -4.92
N MET A 401 -12.36 -5.31 -3.99
CA MET A 401 -13.62 -6.00 -4.32
C MET A 401 -14.56 -5.10 -5.13
N CYS A 402 -14.67 -3.83 -4.74
CA CYS A 402 -15.46 -2.84 -5.48
C CYS A 402 -14.88 -2.64 -6.90
N SER A 403 -13.55 -2.53 -7.01
CA SER A 403 -12.83 -2.42 -8.29
C SER A 403 -13.09 -3.63 -9.19
N LEU A 404 -13.04 -4.84 -8.63
CA LEU A 404 -13.36 -6.07 -9.36
C LEU A 404 -14.80 -6.05 -9.91
N ALA A 405 -15.74 -5.56 -9.10
CA ALA A 405 -17.15 -5.45 -9.52
C ALA A 405 -17.32 -4.38 -10.62
N GLN A 406 -16.60 -3.26 -10.52
CA GLN A 406 -16.59 -2.19 -11.53
C GLN A 406 -16.03 -2.68 -12.87
N GLN A 407 -15.01 -3.53 -12.83
CA GLN A 407 -14.39 -4.12 -14.03
C GLN A 407 -15.20 -5.32 -14.59
N GLY A 408 -16.28 -5.73 -13.92
CA GLY A 408 -17.09 -6.88 -14.34
C GLY A 408 -16.49 -8.23 -13.96
N TYR A 409 -15.55 -8.25 -13.03
CA TYR A 409 -14.84 -9.46 -12.56
C TYR A 409 -15.41 -10.05 -11.27
N ALA A 410 -16.39 -9.36 -10.67
CA ALA A 410 -17.06 -9.78 -9.43
C ALA A 410 -18.54 -9.40 -9.49
N PRO A 411 -19.38 -10.00 -8.64
CA PRO A 411 -20.82 -9.68 -8.64
C PRO A 411 -21.10 -8.19 -8.41
N LYS A 412 -22.04 -7.65 -9.15
CA LYS A 412 -22.42 -6.21 -9.13
C LYS A 412 -22.84 -5.69 -7.74
N PHE A 413 -23.35 -6.56 -6.85
CA PHE A 413 -23.77 -6.12 -5.51
C PHE A 413 -22.61 -5.53 -4.70
N LEU A 414 -21.36 -5.90 -5.03
CA LEU A 414 -20.13 -5.37 -4.38
C LEU A 414 -19.81 -3.94 -4.82
N ASN A 415 -20.35 -3.49 -5.95
CA ASN A 415 -20.21 -2.11 -6.43
C ASN A 415 -21.23 -1.20 -5.77
N TYR A 416 -21.18 -1.10 -4.44
CA TYR A 416 -22.05 -0.23 -3.65
C TYR A 416 -21.19 0.74 -2.86
N ILE A 417 -21.29 2.02 -3.22
CA ILE A 417 -20.60 3.11 -2.53
C ILE A 417 -21.65 3.97 -1.86
N ASP A 418 -21.50 4.25 -0.57
CA ASP A 418 -22.43 5.07 0.19
C ASP A 418 -22.13 6.57 0.04
N ARG A 419 -22.94 7.43 0.67
CA ARG A 419 -22.83 8.91 0.60
C ARG A 419 -21.50 9.45 1.13
N GLU A 420 -20.83 8.70 2.02
CA GLU A 420 -19.49 9.05 2.54
C GLU A 420 -18.33 8.48 1.70
N GLY A 421 -18.63 7.77 0.61
CA GLY A 421 -17.64 7.20 -0.29
C GLY A 421 -17.05 5.88 0.23
N ARG A 422 -17.76 5.16 1.12
CA ARG A 422 -17.31 3.86 1.64
C ARG A 422 -17.89 2.74 0.77
N PRO A 423 -17.09 1.74 0.36
CA PRO A 423 -17.59 0.55 -0.32
C PRO A 423 -18.22 -0.42 0.71
N LEU A 424 -19.41 -0.06 1.20
CA LEU A 424 -20.02 -0.64 2.41
C LEU A 424 -20.25 -2.14 2.32
N ARG A 425 -20.84 -2.64 1.21
CA ARG A 425 -21.14 -4.07 1.06
C ARG A 425 -19.86 -4.92 0.99
N ALA A 426 -18.85 -4.41 0.28
CA ALA A 426 -17.53 -5.05 0.21
C ALA A 426 -16.87 -5.05 1.59
N LEU A 427 -17.00 -3.95 2.36
CA LEU A 427 -16.47 -3.86 3.73
C LEU A 427 -17.11 -4.93 4.64
N VAL A 428 -18.42 -5.16 4.53
CA VAL A 428 -19.11 -6.22 5.29
C VAL A 428 -18.54 -7.60 4.94
N VAL A 429 -18.36 -7.89 3.64
CA VAL A 429 -17.79 -9.18 3.19
C VAL A 429 -16.37 -9.35 3.75
N CYS A 430 -15.52 -8.32 3.65
CA CYS A 430 -14.15 -8.36 4.20
C CYS A 430 -14.16 -8.59 5.72
N SER A 431 -15.11 -7.97 6.42
CA SER A 431 -15.26 -8.15 7.87
C SER A 431 -15.64 -9.60 8.23
N LEU A 432 -16.47 -10.24 7.41
CA LEU A 432 -16.80 -11.66 7.63
C LEU A 432 -15.57 -12.56 7.43
N VAL A 433 -14.71 -12.25 6.45
CA VAL A 433 -13.45 -12.98 6.24
C VAL A 433 -12.50 -12.80 7.44
N GLY A 434 -12.50 -11.62 8.07
CA GLY A 434 -11.71 -11.36 9.27
C GLY A 434 -11.96 -12.31 10.43
N VAL A 435 -13.17 -12.92 10.49
CA VAL A 435 -13.52 -13.93 11.50
C VAL A 435 -12.57 -15.14 11.45
N VAL A 436 -11.97 -15.43 10.30
CA VAL A 436 -10.94 -16.49 10.17
C VAL A 436 -9.77 -16.27 11.16
N GLY A 437 -9.52 -15.01 11.57
CA GLY A 437 -8.50 -14.69 12.59
C GLY A 437 -8.69 -15.41 13.91
N PHE A 438 -9.91 -15.84 14.22
CA PHE A 438 -10.18 -16.63 15.44
C PHE A 438 -9.55 -18.02 15.42
N VAL A 439 -8.96 -18.46 14.32
CA VAL A 439 -8.13 -19.67 14.27
C VAL A 439 -6.92 -19.55 15.22
N ALA A 440 -6.55 -18.33 15.61
CA ALA A 440 -5.51 -18.08 16.64
C ALA A 440 -5.83 -18.74 17.99
N CYS A 441 -7.08 -19.10 18.23
CA CYS A 441 -7.51 -19.77 19.45
C CYS A 441 -7.28 -21.30 19.40
N SER A 442 -6.88 -21.80 18.25
CA SER A 442 -6.57 -23.23 18.05
C SER A 442 -5.06 -23.50 18.25
N PRO A 443 -4.67 -24.75 18.52
CA PRO A 443 -3.26 -25.10 18.60
C PRO A 443 -2.52 -25.00 17.25
N GLN A 444 -3.21 -24.68 16.17
CA GLN A 444 -2.64 -24.58 14.81
C GLN A 444 -2.38 -23.14 14.38
N GLU A 445 -2.32 -22.19 15.32
CA GLU A 445 -2.14 -20.75 15.01
C GLU A 445 -0.87 -20.47 14.21
N GLU A 446 0.26 -21.14 14.51
CA GLU A 446 1.53 -20.95 13.81
C GLU A 446 1.47 -21.46 12.36
N GLN A 447 0.77 -22.56 12.13
CA GLN A 447 0.60 -23.11 10.79
C GLN A 447 -0.30 -22.19 9.96
N ALA A 448 -1.40 -21.71 10.54
CA ALA A 448 -2.29 -20.75 9.88
C ALA A 448 -1.54 -19.46 9.52
N PHE A 449 -0.73 -18.94 10.46
CA PHE A 449 0.14 -17.77 10.21
C PHE A 449 1.05 -18.02 9.00
N THR A 450 1.71 -19.15 8.93
CA THR A 450 2.66 -19.50 7.86
C THR A 450 1.96 -19.53 6.49
N TRP A 451 0.79 -20.18 6.40
CA TRP A 451 0.01 -20.25 5.15
C TRP A 451 -0.42 -18.86 4.66
N LEU A 452 -0.98 -18.05 5.57
CA LEU A 452 -1.47 -16.72 5.25
C LEU A 452 -0.32 -15.79 4.81
N ALA A 453 0.80 -15.83 5.51
CA ALA A 453 1.99 -15.02 5.19
C ALA A 453 2.61 -15.40 3.83
N ALA A 454 2.62 -16.69 3.49
CA ALA A 454 3.15 -17.15 2.22
C ALA A 454 2.29 -16.69 1.04
N ILE A 455 0.95 -16.76 1.17
CA ILE A 455 0.02 -16.25 0.15
C ILE A 455 0.28 -14.74 -0.06
N ALA A 456 0.39 -13.98 1.02
CA ALA A 456 0.62 -12.53 0.95
C ALA A 456 1.94 -12.20 0.23
N GLY A 457 3.03 -12.86 0.62
CA GLY A 457 4.36 -12.55 0.07
C GLY A 457 4.51 -12.85 -1.42
N LEU A 458 4.01 -14.01 -1.86
CA LEU A 458 4.13 -14.40 -3.27
C LEU A 458 3.17 -13.58 -4.17
N SER A 459 2.00 -13.18 -3.64
CA SER A 459 1.03 -12.35 -4.38
C SER A 459 1.60 -10.98 -4.74
N GLU A 460 2.47 -10.41 -3.88
CA GLU A 460 3.14 -9.13 -4.17
C GLU A 460 3.95 -9.18 -5.47
N LEU A 461 4.64 -10.29 -5.73
CA LEU A 461 5.41 -10.47 -6.97
C LEU A 461 4.53 -10.33 -8.21
N PHE A 462 3.34 -10.93 -8.21
CA PHE A 462 2.39 -10.82 -9.33
C PHE A 462 1.90 -9.38 -9.50
N THR A 463 1.52 -8.73 -8.40
CA THR A 463 0.99 -7.37 -8.41
C THR A 463 2.03 -6.38 -8.93
N TRP A 464 3.25 -6.44 -8.38
CA TRP A 464 4.33 -5.52 -8.79
C TRP A 464 4.77 -5.79 -10.23
N SER A 465 4.80 -7.06 -10.66
CA SER A 465 5.07 -7.43 -12.05
C SER A 465 4.01 -6.85 -12.99
N GLY A 466 2.75 -6.91 -12.59
CA GLY A 466 1.62 -6.34 -13.34
C GLY A 466 1.76 -4.83 -13.52
N ILE A 467 2.11 -4.10 -12.44
CA ILE A 467 2.31 -2.64 -12.48
C ILE A 467 3.46 -2.29 -13.46
N MET A 468 4.61 -2.95 -13.31
CA MET A 468 5.79 -2.67 -14.13
C MET A 468 5.59 -3.07 -15.60
N LEU A 469 4.94 -4.20 -15.85
CA LEU A 469 4.62 -4.65 -17.21
C LEU A 469 3.61 -3.70 -17.87
N SER A 470 2.61 -3.24 -17.13
CA SER A 470 1.64 -2.23 -17.61
C SER A 470 2.35 -0.92 -17.96
N HIS A 471 3.31 -0.49 -17.14
CA HIS A 471 4.11 0.71 -17.39
C HIS A 471 4.95 0.59 -18.68
N ILE A 472 5.58 -0.57 -18.90
CA ILE A 472 6.32 -0.86 -20.15
C ILE A 472 5.36 -0.73 -21.34
N ARG A 473 4.20 -1.37 -21.25
CA ARG A 473 3.19 -1.38 -22.32
C ARG A 473 2.61 0.02 -22.57
N PHE A 474 2.35 0.79 -21.51
CA PHE A 474 1.91 2.18 -21.59
C PHE A 474 2.90 3.03 -22.39
N ARG A 475 4.18 2.99 -22.02
CA ARG A 475 5.21 3.79 -22.72
C ARG A 475 5.39 3.35 -24.19
N LYS A 476 5.29 2.04 -24.46
CA LYS A 476 5.33 1.51 -25.84
C LYS A 476 4.10 1.95 -26.63
N ALA A 477 2.91 1.91 -26.04
CA ALA A 477 1.67 2.35 -26.69
C ALA A 477 1.71 3.85 -27.01
N MET A 478 2.20 4.68 -26.08
CA MET A 478 2.43 6.12 -26.32
C MET A 478 3.29 6.34 -27.56
N LYS A 479 4.41 5.61 -27.66
CA LYS A 479 5.34 5.71 -28.80
C LYS A 479 4.69 5.25 -30.10
N VAL A 480 3.98 4.12 -30.11
CA VAL A 480 3.33 3.55 -31.31
C VAL A 480 2.23 4.48 -31.81
N GLN A 481 1.48 5.10 -30.89
CA GLN A 481 0.38 6.02 -31.22
C GLN A 481 0.84 7.48 -31.41
N GLY A 482 2.17 7.74 -31.43
CA GLY A 482 2.74 9.06 -31.72
C GLY A 482 2.50 10.09 -30.61
N ARG A 483 2.27 9.67 -29.37
CA ARG A 483 2.00 10.56 -28.23
C ARG A 483 3.30 10.92 -27.48
N SER A 484 3.43 12.16 -27.06
CA SER A 484 4.61 12.62 -26.31
C SER A 484 4.50 12.29 -24.81
N LEU A 485 5.63 11.89 -24.23
CA LEU A 485 5.72 11.74 -22.77
C LEU A 485 5.69 13.09 -22.01
N ASP A 486 5.76 14.22 -22.72
CA ASP A 486 5.63 15.54 -22.08
C ASP A 486 4.21 15.83 -21.59
N GLU A 487 3.23 15.07 -22.08
CA GLU A 487 1.84 15.12 -21.62
C GLU A 487 1.61 14.49 -20.24
N VAL A 488 2.63 13.76 -19.72
CA VAL A 488 2.50 13.01 -18.46
C VAL A 488 2.88 13.91 -17.28
N GLY A 489 2.01 14.00 -16.27
CA GLY A 489 2.19 14.88 -15.12
C GLY A 489 3.33 14.51 -14.17
N TYR A 490 3.87 13.30 -14.28
CA TYR A 490 5.03 12.81 -13.55
C TYR A 490 5.70 11.72 -14.35
N LYS A 491 7.01 11.82 -14.55
CA LYS A 491 7.81 10.82 -15.24
C LYS A 491 8.63 10.02 -14.24
N ALA A 492 8.61 8.70 -14.36
CA ALA A 492 9.45 7.81 -13.55
C ALA A 492 10.92 8.15 -13.74
N ASN A 493 11.65 8.39 -12.66
CA ASN A 493 13.08 8.72 -12.69
C ASN A 493 13.92 7.60 -13.34
N THR A 494 13.46 6.36 -13.22
CA THR A 494 14.12 5.16 -13.75
C THR A 494 13.75 4.87 -15.21
N GLY A 495 12.83 5.66 -15.78
CA GLY A 495 12.34 5.44 -17.13
C GLY A 495 11.71 4.06 -17.31
N ILE A 496 11.71 3.56 -18.53
CA ILE A 496 11.21 2.24 -18.88
C ILE A 496 12.16 1.11 -18.42
N TRP A 497 13.47 1.42 -18.30
CA TRP A 497 14.50 0.43 -17.97
C TRP A 497 14.34 -0.15 -16.57
N GLY A 498 13.90 0.69 -15.61
CA GLY A 498 13.60 0.22 -14.26
C GLY A 498 12.52 -0.86 -14.26
N SER A 499 11.47 -0.66 -15.07
CA SER A 499 10.38 -1.65 -15.20
C SER A 499 10.85 -2.95 -15.89
N TYR A 500 11.72 -2.85 -16.89
CA TYR A 500 12.31 -4.05 -17.51
C TYR A 500 13.13 -4.85 -16.50
N TYR A 501 13.98 -4.17 -15.74
CA TYR A 501 14.79 -4.81 -14.69
C TYR A 501 13.88 -5.50 -13.67
N GLY A 502 12.85 -4.78 -13.20
CA GLY A 502 11.94 -5.29 -12.17
C GLY A 502 11.18 -6.54 -12.62
N VAL A 503 10.63 -6.54 -13.84
CA VAL A 503 9.92 -7.70 -14.40
C VAL A 503 10.88 -8.89 -14.56
N PHE A 504 12.07 -8.65 -15.10
CA PHE A 504 13.09 -9.71 -15.28
C PHE A 504 13.50 -10.30 -13.93
N PHE A 505 13.79 -9.45 -12.95
CA PHE A 505 14.19 -9.91 -11.60
C PHE A 505 13.05 -10.69 -10.94
N ASN A 506 11.80 -10.24 -11.08
CA ASN A 506 10.64 -10.97 -10.52
C ASN A 506 10.51 -12.37 -11.11
N MET A 507 10.81 -12.54 -12.40
CA MET A 507 10.83 -13.87 -13.03
C MET A 507 11.89 -14.77 -12.39
N LEU A 508 13.07 -14.21 -12.11
CA LEU A 508 14.14 -14.96 -11.40
C LEU A 508 13.69 -15.34 -9.99
N VAL A 509 13.00 -14.45 -9.28
CA VAL A 509 12.49 -14.71 -7.93
C VAL A 509 11.43 -15.82 -7.96
N PHE A 510 10.54 -15.85 -8.96
CA PHE A 510 9.58 -16.95 -9.12
C PHE A 510 10.28 -18.31 -9.26
N MET A 511 11.36 -18.35 -10.06
CA MET A 511 12.13 -19.58 -10.24
C MET A 511 12.88 -19.98 -8.95
N ALA A 512 13.47 -19.00 -8.27
CA ALA A 512 14.17 -19.20 -7.00
C ALA A 512 13.22 -19.73 -5.92
N GLN A 513 12.04 -19.13 -5.81
CA GLN A 513 11.03 -19.56 -4.83
C GLN A 513 10.49 -20.96 -5.15
N PHE A 514 10.31 -21.30 -6.43
CA PHE A 514 9.92 -22.66 -6.83
C PHE A 514 10.94 -23.68 -6.31
N TRP A 515 12.24 -23.41 -6.50
CA TRP A 515 13.32 -24.27 -6.01
C TRP A 515 13.30 -24.41 -4.48
N VAL A 516 13.17 -23.29 -3.76
CA VAL A 516 13.15 -23.29 -2.29
C VAL A 516 11.91 -24.01 -1.76
N ALA A 517 10.75 -23.81 -2.38
CA ALA A 517 9.48 -24.44 -1.98
C ALA A 517 9.49 -25.94 -2.22
N LEU A 518 10.04 -26.36 -3.38
CA LEU A 518 10.10 -27.78 -3.75
C LEU A 518 11.00 -28.58 -2.81
N SER A 519 12.11 -27.99 -2.38
CA SER A 519 13.11 -28.64 -1.54
C SER A 519 13.50 -27.68 -0.40
N PRO A 520 12.76 -27.64 0.72
CA PRO A 520 13.04 -26.71 1.82
C PRO A 520 14.45 -26.84 2.39
N ILE A 521 14.94 -25.75 2.96
CA ILE A 521 16.24 -25.71 3.66
C ILE A 521 16.16 -26.66 4.86
N GLY A 522 17.16 -27.53 5.01
CA GLY A 522 17.23 -28.48 6.12
C GLY A 522 16.57 -29.83 5.85
N ASN A 523 15.92 -30.02 4.69
CA ASN A 523 15.20 -31.25 4.36
C ASN A 523 16.08 -32.29 3.60
N GLY A 524 17.41 -32.12 3.64
CA GLY A 524 18.34 -33.05 2.99
C GLY A 524 18.15 -33.21 1.48
N GLY A 525 17.59 -32.18 0.82
CA GLY A 525 17.34 -32.18 -0.61
C GLY A 525 16.07 -32.92 -1.05
N LYS A 526 15.29 -33.43 -0.11
CA LYS A 526 14.04 -34.16 -0.41
C LYS A 526 12.92 -33.19 -0.76
N CYS A 527 12.04 -33.61 -1.66
CA CYS A 527 10.83 -32.84 -2.00
C CYS A 527 9.75 -33.06 -0.95
N ASP A 528 9.03 -31.98 -0.65
CA ASP A 528 7.94 -32.01 0.33
C ASP A 528 6.73 -31.27 -0.28
N ALA A 529 5.68 -32.02 -0.60
CA ALA A 529 4.48 -31.51 -1.24
C ALA A 529 3.72 -30.53 -0.33
N GLN A 530 3.67 -30.81 0.97
CA GLN A 530 2.99 -29.91 1.93
C GLN A 530 3.73 -28.56 1.99
N ALA A 531 5.04 -28.59 2.20
CA ALA A 531 5.88 -27.38 2.24
C ALA A 531 5.83 -26.60 0.93
N PHE A 532 5.73 -27.31 -0.21
CA PHE A 532 5.59 -26.68 -1.53
C PHE A 532 4.30 -25.85 -1.60
N PHE A 533 3.14 -26.47 -1.33
CA PHE A 533 1.88 -25.75 -1.39
C PHE A 533 1.78 -24.66 -0.31
N GLU A 534 2.32 -24.91 0.88
CA GLU A 534 2.40 -23.93 1.96
C GLU A 534 3.12 -22.64 1.52
N SER A 535 4.19 -22.78 0.73
CA SER A 535 5.05 -21.65 0.31
C SER A 535 4.73 -21.08 -1.08
N TYR A 536 4.08 -21.87 -1.96
CA TYR A 536 3.94 -21.53 -3.39
C TYR A 536 2.50 -21.50 -3.89
N LEU A 537 1.51 -21.63 -3.01
CA LEU A 537 0.08 -21.76 -3.36
C LEU A 537 -0.42 -20.62 -4.26
N ALA A 538 0.06 -19.39 -4.07
CA ALA A 538 -0.39 -18.23 -4.85
C ALA A 538 -0.14 -18.41 -6.37
N ALA A 539 0.94 -19.09 -6.77
CA ALA A 539 1.27 -19.28 -8.19
C ALA A 539 0.30 -20.24 -8.90
N PRO A 540 0.05 -21.47 -8.41
CA PRO A 540 -1.00 -22.34 -9.01
C PRO A 540 -2.38 -21.67 -9.01
N LEU A 541 -2.73 -20.94 -7.94
CA LEU A 541 -3.99 -20.21 -7.83
C LEU A 541 -4.11 -19.15 -8.94
N TRP A 542 -3.04 -18.39 -9.18
CA TRP A 542 -2.99 -17.39 -10.25
C TRP A 542 -3.17 -18.05 -11.62
N ILE A 543 -2.45 -19.16 -11.88
CA ILE A 543 -2.53 -19.91 -13.14
C ILE A 543 -3.97 -20.42 -13.35
N PHE A 544 -4.56 -20.99 -12.31
CA PHE A 544 -5.95 -21.49 -12.35
C PHE A 544 -6.94 -20.36 -12.71
N MET A 545 -6.81 -19.20 -12.08
CA MET A 545 -7.66 -18.04 -12.36
C MET A 545 -7.44 -17.48 -13.77
N TYR A 546 -6.19 -17.41 -14.21
CA TYR A 546 -5.81 -16.91 -15.54
C TYR A 546 -6.39 -17.80 -16.65
N VAL A 547 -6.08 -19.10 -16.58
CA VAL A 547 -6.55 -20.08 -17.58
C VAL A 547 -8.07 -20.26 -17.49
N GLY A 548 -8.62 -20.33 -16.29
CA GLY A 548 -10.05 -20.44 -16.05
C GLY A 548 -10.85 -19.31 -16.68
N TYR A 549 -10.35 -18.07 -16.54
CA TYR A 549 -10.99 -16.91 -17.15
C TYR A 549 -10.91 -16.95 -18.69
N MET A 550 -9.73 -17.34 -19.24
CA MET A 550 -9.55 -17.49 -20.70
C MET A 550 -10.56 -18.48 -21.28
N VAL A 551 -10.69 -19.65 -20.63
CA VAL A 551 -11.61 -20.71 -21.09
C VAL A 551 -13.08 -20.27 -20.92
N TYR A 552 -13.43 -19.71 -19.77
CA TYR A 552 -14.82 -19.27 -19.46
C TYR A 552 -15.30 -18.18 -20.42
N LYS A 553 -14.44 -17.20 -20.73
CA LYS A 553 -14.78 -16.08 -21.62
C LYS A 553 -14.49 -16.40 -23.09
N ARG A 554 -13.81 -17.50 -23.37
CA ARG A 554 -13.33 -17.89 -24.72
C ARG A 554 -12.47 -16.76 -25.35
N ASP A 555 -11.72 -16.05 -24.51
CA ASP A 555 -10.85 -14.95 -24.91
C ASP A 555 -9.39 -15.38 -24.67
N PHE A 556 -8.70 -15.75 -25.74
CA PHE A 556 -7.32 -16.25 -25.70
C PHE A 556 -6.30 -15.16 -26.00
N THR A 557 -6.66 -13.89 -25.79
CA THR A 557 -5.76 -12.75 -25.97
C THR A 557 -4.71 -12.73 -24.84
N PHE A 558 -3.45 -12.98 -25.20
CA PHE A 558 -2.34 -12.92 -24.25
C PHE A 558 -1.88 -11.47 -24.00
N LEU A 559 -1.87 -10.66 -25.06
CA LEU A 559 -1.44 -9.26 -24.99
C LEU A 559 -2.32 -8.41 -25.90
N ASN A 560 -2.88 -7.32 -25.37
CA ASN A 560 -3.64 -6.34 -26.15
C ASN A 560 -2.72 -5.68 -27.19
N PRO A 561 -3.14 -5.51 -28.45
CA PRO A 561 -2.32 -4.79 -29.46
C PRO A 561 -2.06 -3.34 -29.02
N LEU A 562 -0.81 -2.87 -29.17
CA LEU A 562 -0.39 -1.54 -28.71
C LEU A 562 -1.11 -0.39 -29.41
N ASP A 563 -1.44 -0.59 -30.68
CA ASP A 563 -2.16 0.39 -31.51
C ASP A 563 -3.64 0.53 -31.12
N LYS A 564 -4.21 -0.50 -30.47
CA LYS A 564 -5.63 -0.55 -30.06
C LYS A 564 -5.86 -0.20 -28.58
N ILE A 565 -4.79 0.01 -27.81
CA ILE A 565 -4.92 0.41 -26.40
C ILE A 565 -5.51 1.82 -26.35
N ASP A 566 -6.62 1.98 -25.61
CA ASP A 566 -7.23 3.30 -25.38
C ASP A 566 -6.42 4.04 -24.31
N LEU A 567 -5.53 4.92 -24.76
CA LEU A 567 -4.66 5.72 -23.89
C LEU A 567 -5.40 6.86 -23.19
N ASP A 568 -6.56 7.26 -23.69
CA ASP A 568 -7.28 8.43 -23.19
C ASP A 568 -8.38 8.07 -22.18
N PHE A 569 -8.67 6.79 -21.99
CA PHE A 569 -9.67 6.30 -21.03
C PHE A 569 -9.29 6.73 -19.60
N HIS A 570 -10.04 7.66 -19.02
CA HIS A 570 -9.81 8.27 -17.70
C HIS A 570 -8.44 8.93 -17.53
N ARG A 571 -7.79 9.29 -18.64
CA ARG A 571 -6.49 9.93 -18.64
C ARG A 571 -6.61 11.42 -18.32
N ARG A 572 -5.62 11.95 -17.62
CA ARG A 572 -5.44 13.40 -17.44
C ARG A 572 -4.21 13.84 -18.25
N VAL A 573 -4.45 14.73 -19.20
CA VAL A 573 -3.38 15.35 -20.00
C VAL A 573 -2.95 16.64 -19.27
N TYR A 574 -1.66 16.84 -19.15
CA TYR A 574 -1.08 18.00 -18.46
C TYR A 574 -0.36 18.88 -19.47
N ASP A 575 -0.57 20.20 -19.34
CA ASP A 575 0.16 21.19 -20.14
C ASP A 575 1.57 21.37 -19.54
N PRO A 576 2.64 21.13 -20.33
CA PRO A 576 4.01 21.22 -19.82
C PRO A 576 4.40 22.61 -19.33
N GLU A 577 3.88 23.67 -19.95
CA GLU A 577 4.20 25.05 -19.57
C GLU A 577 3.57 25.42 -18.24
N ILE A 578 2.29 25.10 -18.06
CA ILE A 578 1.57 25.32 -16.79
C ILE A 578 2.26 24.52 -15.66
N MET A 579 2.64 23.26 -15.93
CA MET A 579 3.34 22.44 -14.95
C MET A 579 4.65 23.07 -14.51
N ARG A 580 5.43 23.58 -15.46
CA ARG A 580 6.72 24.22 -15.18
C ARG A 580 6.54 25.49 -14.33
N GLN A 581 5.57 26.32 -14.68
CA GLN A 581 5.24 27.54 -13.91
C GLN A 581 4.86 27.19 -12.46
N GLU A 582 3.94 26.23 -12.26
CA GLU A 582 3.54 25.78 -10.91
C GLU A 582 4.72 25.25 -10.10
N ASP A 583 5.61 24.50 -10.74
CA ASP A 583 6.80 23.92 -10.07
C ASP A 583 7.79 25.02 -9.67
N GLU A 584 7.98 26.03 -10.51
CA GLU A 584 8.85 27.19 -10.22
C GLU A 584 8.27 28.02 -9.06
N GLU A 585 6.99 28.34 -9.10
CA GLU A 585 6.28 29.05 -8.01
C GLU A 585 6.40 28.30 -6.68
N ASN A 586 6.19 26.98 -6.70
CA ASN A 586 6.31 26.16 -5.50
C ASN A 586 7.74 26.14 -4.94
N LYS A 587 8.76 26.10 -5.82
CA LYS A 587 10.17 26.18 -5.42
C LYS A 587 10.48 27.53 -4.77
N GLU A 588 10.02 28.62 -5.37
CA GLU A 588 10.22 29.98 -4.83
C GLU A 588 9.52 30.15 -3.47
N ARG A 589 8.28 29.69 -3.37
CA ARG A 589 7.52 29.73 -2.12
C ARG A 589 8.22 28.93 -1.01
N LEU A 590 8.80 27.76 -1.35
CA LEU A 590 9.58 26.96 -0.40
C LEU A 590 10.88 27.67 -0.01
N LYS A 591 11.58 28.26 -0.96
CA LYS A 591 12.83 28.99 -0.72
C LYS A 591 12.63 30.17 0.26
N ASN A 592 11.49 30.84 0.14
CA ASN A 592 11.15 32.00 0.96
C ASN A 592 10.48 31.63 2.30
N SER A 593 10.24 30.33 2.56
CA SER A 593 9.60 29.89 3.81
C SER A 593 10.64 29.59 4.90
N SER A 594 10.20 29.66 6.17
CA SER A 594 11.05 29.38 7.33
C SER A 594 11.54 27.93 7.32
N ILE A 595 12.65 27.66 8.01
CA ILE A 595 13.23 26.32 8.10
C ILE A 595 12.22 25.31 8.70
N PHE A 596 11.41 25.74 9.66
CA PHE A 596 10.38 24.89 10.28
C PHE A 596 9.32 24.48 9.26
N VAL A 597 8.90 25.42 8.39
CA VAL A 597 7.93 25.14 7.31
C VAL A 597 8.55 24.20 6.28
N ARG A 598 9.84 24.34 5.96
CA ARG A 598 10.54 23.43 5.03
C ARG A 598 10.61 22.00 5.59
N VAL A 599 10.97 21.88 6.89
CA VAL A 599 11.03 20.58 7.59
C VAL A 599 9.63 19.95 7.66
N TYR A 600 8.62 20.75 8.06
CA TYR A 600 7.23 20.27 8.10
C TYR A 600 6.77 19.76 6.71
N LYS A 601 6.99 20.57 5.66
CA LYS A 601 6.61 20.19 4.28
C LYS A 601 7.44 19.02 3.73
N PHE A 602 8.63 18.79 4.27
CA PHE A 602 9.43 17.61 3.91
C PHE A 602 8.80 16.34 4.50
N TRP A 603 8.25 16.40 5.71
CA TRP A 603 7.65 15.23 6.38
C TRP A 603 6.13 15.08 6.12
N CYS A 604 5.43 16.17 5.85
CA CYS A 604 3.98 16.22 5.65
C CYS A 604 3.59 16.92 4.35
#